data_a1e9e590ec5e854bef8ce014d0b33b32
#
_entry.id   a1e9e590ec5e854bef8ce014d0b33b32
#
_cell.length_a   1.000
_cell.length_b   1.000
_cell.length_c   1.000
_cell.angle_alpha   90.00
_cell.angle_beta   90.00
_cell.angle_gamma   90.00
#
_symmetry.space_group_name_H-M   'P 1'
#
loop_
_entity.id
_entity.type
_entity.pdbx_description
1 polymer ?
#
loop_
_entity_poly.entity_id
_entity_poly.type
_entity_poly.pdbx_seq_one_letter_code
_entity_poly.pdbx_strand_id
1 'polypeptide(L)'
;TDKKTEVISGRDEFVKPASLRIDLKVLDELINLTGEMIISKNRLQELVSKSEDAELANSLYNTNKIMSELENTILKTRIVPAEYIFNRYPRLVRDTMRLQKKEINFIVEGSDIGLDRGILDELYDPLIHILRNCVYHGIETPEMRKACGKNQTGIIRLTAKKLENHVLIEVSDDGAGLDSEKIKKIAVQRGLLKEEELPGLTDNQAYAFLTKPGFSTVEKADSTSGRGVGLDVVKTKVEALNGIFTMTTEPKKGSKFTIKVPLTLAIIQALIVDIQGETYALPFSAVREVLSAGENVNGSIEYRGKAVPIIKLKKLLLSPENEVKPDREVIITEHHGKLFGLEINKIKTQHEIVVKPINSNLKTLKFFSGATILSDGQVALILDINTILDEGEIN
;
A
#
# COMPACT_ATOMS: atom_id res chain seq x y z
N THR A 1 -72.87 -29.99 -6.76
CA THR A 1 -72.44 -28.61 -6.48
C THR A 1 -70.95 -28.64 -6.13
N ASP A 2 -70.11 -28.62 -7.19
CA ASP A 2 -68.62 -28.60 -7.07
C ASP A 2 -68.20 -27.16 -6.82
N LYS A 3 -67.48 -26.93 -5.73
CA LYS A 3 -66.73 -25.71 -5.51
C LYS A 3 -65.32 -25.92 -6.06
N LYS A 4 -65.01 -25.29 -7.20
CA LYS A 4 -63.64 -25.13 -7.71
C LYS A 4 -62.85 -24.19 -6.77
N THR A 5 -61.80 -24.70 -6.21
CA THR A 5 -60.78 -23.90 -5.48
C THR A 5 -59.82 -23.32 -6.52
N GLU A 6 -59.85 -22.00 -6.68
CA GLU A 6 -58.84 -21.27 -7.47
C GLU A 6 -57.52 -21.23 -6.70
N VAL A 7 -56.50 -21.85 -7.27
CA VAL A 7 -55.12 -21.74 -6.81
C VAL A 7 -54.53 -20.45 -7.42
N ILE A 8 -54.40 -19.43 -6.58
CA ILE A 8 -53.67 -18.18 -6.94
C ILE A 8 -52.18 -18.53 -6.93
N SER A 9 -51.60 -18.72 -8.13
CA SER A 9 -50.14 -18.81 -8.28
C SER A 9 -49.58 -17.40 -8.25
N GLY A 10 -49.16 -16.96 -7.05
CA GLY A 10 -48.31 -15.77 -6.91
C GLY A 10 -46.96 -16.06 -7.56
N ARG A 11 -46.73 -15.55 -8.74
CA ARG A 11 -45.35 -15.39 -9.26
C ARG A 11 -44.71 -14.29 -8.44
N ASP A 12 -43.79 -14.63 -7.54
CA ASP A 12 -42.81 -13.68 -7.01
C ASP A 12 -41.98 -13.16 -8.20
N GLU A 13 -42.37 -11.98 -8.67
CA GLU A 13 -41.49 -11.21 -9.57
C GLU A 13 -40.27 -10.81 -8.74
N PHE A 14 -39.16 -11.51 -8.94
CA PHE A 14 -37.84 -11.05 -8.55
C PHE A 14 -37.60 -9.69 -9.19
N VAL A 15 -37.85 -8.62 -8.43
CA VAL A 15 -37.46 -7.26 -8.81
C VAL A 15 -35.91 -7.26 -8.89
N LYS A 16 -35.39 -7.33 -10.10
CA LYS A 16 -33.96 -7.13 -10.31
C LYS A 16 -33.61 -5.77 -9.73
N PRO A 17 -32.61 -5.68 -8.83
CA PRO A 17 -32.18 -4.39 -8.31
C PRO A 17 -31.85 -3.49 -9.49
N ALA A 18 -32.42 -2.28 -9.51
CA ALA A 18 -32.17 -1.30 -10.55
C ALA A 18 -30.67 -0.95 -10.55
N SER A 19 -29.90 -1.51 -11.49
CA SER A 19 -28.49 -1.17 -11.67
C SER A 19 -28.37 -0.10 -12.74
N LEU A 20 -27.81 1.05 -12.39
CA LEU A 20 -27.43 2.10 -13.33
C LEU A 20 -25.99 1.86 -13.79
N ARG A 21 -25.77 1.86 -15.12
CA ARG A 21 -24.41 1.83 -15.68
C ARG A 21 -23.93 3.27 -15.83
N ILE A 22 -22.88 3.62 -15.12
CA ILE A 22 -22.22 4.93 -15.20
C ILE A 22 -20.90 4.76 -15.98
N ASP A 23 -20.61 5.70 -16.87
CA ASP A 23 -19.33 5.72 -17.59
C ASP A 23 -18.21 6.02 -16.57
N LEU A 24 -17.10 5.29 -16.67
CA LEU A 24 -15.93 5.48 -15.82
C LEU A 24 -15.36 6.89 -15.89
N LYS A 25 -15.41 7.52 -17.06
CA LYS A 25 -14.93 8.90 -17.23
C LYS A 25 -15.69 9.87 -16.35
N VAL A 26 -17.01 9.66 -16.19
CA VAL A 26 -17.84 10.48 -15.31
C VAL A 26 -17.47 10.27 -13.85
N LEU A 27 -17.17 9.04 -13.44
CA LEU A 27 -16.71 8.74 -12.08
C LEU A 27 -15.33 9.36 -11.79
N ASP A 28 -14.41 9.27 -12.75
CA ASP A 28 -13.07 9.88 -12.64
C ASP A 28 -13.17 11.43 -12.57
N GLU A 29 -14.10 12.02 -13.34
CA GLU A 29 -14.37 13.47 -13.28
C GLU A 29 -14.95 13.88 -11.91
N LEU A 30 -15.91 13.11 -11.36
CA LEU A 30 -16.44 13.35 -10.03
C LEU A 30 -15.36 13.31 -8.94
N ILE A 31 -14.41 12.38 -9.04
CA ILE A 31 -13.28 12.28 -8.10
C ILE A 31 -12.34 13.49 -8.24
N ASN A 32 -12.06 13.94 -9.46
CA ASN A 32 -11.26 15.14 -9.66
C ASN A 32 -11.95 16.38 -9.06
N LEU A 33 -13.25 16.54 -9.29
CA LEU A 33 -14.04 17.64 -8.70
C LEU A 33 -14.07 17.53 -7.16
N THR A 34 -14.13 16.31 -6.62
CA THR A 34 -14.04 16.09 -5.16
C THR A 34 -12.67 16.57 -4.64
N GLY A 35 -11.60 16.29 -5.38
CA GLY A 35 -10.26 16.80 -5.04
C GLY A 35 -10.18 18.33 -5.03
N GLU A 36 -10.78 19.00 -6.03
CA GLU A 36 -10.87 20.47 -6.08
C GLU A 36 -11.72 21.04 -4.94
N MET A 37 -12.79 20.33 -4.57
CA MET A 37 -13.65 20.70 -3.44
C MET A 37 -12.88 20.61 -2.11
N ILE A 38 -12.05 19.58 -1.90
CA ILE A 38 -11.18 19.45 -0.72
C ILE A 38 -10.20 20.61 -0.64
N ILE A 39 -9.56 21.00 -1.75
CA ILE A 39 -8.65 22.14 -1.82
C ILE A 39 -9.39 23.42 -1.42
N SER A 40 -10.58 23.66 -1.97
CA SER A 40 -11.41 24.82 -1.67
C SER A 40 -11.88 24.84 -0.21
N LYS A 41 -12.26 23.68 0.34
CA LYS A 41 -12.62 23.49 1.76
C LYS A 41 -11.44 23.88 2.67
N ASN A 42 -10.25 23.37 2.40
CA ASN A 42 -9.05 23.66 3.19
C ASN A 42 -8.72 25.16 3.14
N ARG A 43 -8.86 25.79 1.97
CA ARG A 43 -8.64 27.24 1.82
C ARG A 43 -9.64 28.08 2.63
N LEU A 44 -10.92 27.73 2.58
CA LEU A 44 -11.95 28.38 3.39
C LEU A 44 -11.67 28.21 4.88
N GLN A 45 -11.26 27.03 5.31
CA GLN A 45 -10.92 26.73 6.70
C GLN A 45 -9.74 27.59 7.18
N GLU A 46 -8.71 27.77 6.35
CA GLU A 46 -7.57 28.64 6.64
C GLU A 46 -7.98 30.11 6.76
N LEU A 47 -8.87 30.60 5.90
CA LEU A 47 -9.35 32.01 5.96
C LEU A 47 -10.22 32.23 7.18
N VAL A 48 -11.12 31.29 7.50
CA VAL A 48 -12.02 31.41 8.66
C VAL A 48 -11.24 31.31 9.99
N SER A 49 -10.19 30.49 10.06
CA SER A 49 -9.35 30.36 11.26
C SER A 49 -8.65 31.69 11.66
N LYS A 50 -8.52 32.61 10.71
CA LYS A 50 -7.98 33.95 10.93
C LYS A 50 -9.06 34.99 11.31
N SER A 51 -10.34 34.61 11.28
CA SER A 51 -11.49 35.44 11.62
C SER A 51 -12.00 35.10 13.01
N GLU A 52 -12.42 36.09 13.78
CA GLU A 52 -13.06 35.90 15.09
C GLU A 52 -14.59 35.74 14.98
N ASP A 53 -15.14 35.65 13.76
CA ASP A 53 -16.58 35.52 13.49
C ASP A 53 -17.08 34.13 13.77
N ALA A 54 -17.79 33.96 14.87
CA ALA A 54 -18.37 32.69 15.31
C ALA A 54 -19.49 32.18 14.39
N GLU A 55 -20.25 33.04 13.73
CA GLU A 55 -21.33 32.66 12.81
C GLU A 55 -20.73 32.07 11.52
N LEU A 56 -19.66 32.73 11.03
CA LEU A 56 -18.89 32.23 9.88
C LEU A 56 -18.24 30.88 10.19
N ALA A 57 -17.66 30.69 11.38
CA ALA A 57 -17.08 29.43 11.80
C ALA A 57 -18.11 28.28 11.87
N ASN A 58 -19.31 28.56 12.42
CA ASN A 58 -20.39 27.59 12.48
C ASN A 58 -20.93 27.23 11.09
N SER A 59 -21.07 28.22 10.20
CA SER A 59 -21.50 27.99 8.82
C SER A 59 -20.50 27.10 8.07
N LEU A 60 -19.21 27.38 8.22
CA LEU A 60 -18.14 26.56 7.65
C LEU A 60 -18.15 25.12 8.20
N TYR A 61 -18.37 24.95 9.51
CA TYR A 61 -18.46 23.62 10.13
C TYR A 61 -19.57 22.79 9.49
N ASN A 62 -20.77 23.38 9.31
CA ASN A 62 -21.89 22.70 8.66
C ASN A 62 -21.59 22.37 7.18
N THR A 63 -20.98 23.30 6.46
CA THR A 63 -20.55 23.08 5.07
C THR A 63 -19.53 21.95 4.96
N ASN A 64 -18.55 21.90 5.85
CA ASN A 64 -17.56 20.84 5.89
C ASN A 64 -18.19 19.46 6.13
N LYS A 65 -19.21 19.38 6.99
CA LYS A 65 -19.94 18.14 7.24
C LYS A 65 -20.61 17.64 5.96
N ILE A 66 -21.33 18.52 5.24
CA ILE A 66 -22.01 18.16 3.98
C ILE A 66 -20.98 17.74 2.91
N MET A 67 -19.87 18.47 2.79
CA MET A 67 -18.78 18.15 1.88
C MET A 67 -18.21 16.75 2.16
N SER A 68 -17.94 16.43 3.44
CA SER A 68 -17.41 15.12 3.82
C SER A 68 -18.41 13.97 3.56
N GLU A 69 -19.73 14.21 3.73
CA GLU A 69 -20.76 13.24 3.35
C GLU A 69 -20.80 13.03 1.83
N LEU A 70 -20.68 14.09 1.05
CA LEU A 70 -20.62 14.03 -0.42
C LEU A 70 -19.37 13.29 -0.90
N GLU A 71 -18.18 13.61 -0.36
CA GLU A 71 -16.93 12.90 -0.61
C GLU A 71 -17.08 11.39 -0.39
N ASN A 72 -17.57 11.01 0.79
CA ASN A 72 -17.79 9.61 1.14
C ASN A 72 -18.78 8.91 0.20
N THR A 73 -19.80 9.63 -0.26
CA THR A 73 -20.80 9.07 -1.18
C THR A 73 -20.20 8.86 -2.57
N ILE A 74 -19.45 9.82 -3.09
CA ILE A 74 -18.77 9.71 -4.38
C ILE A 74 -17.74 8.55 -4.35
N LEU A 75 -16.91 8.46 -3.30
CA LEU A 75 -15.93 7.38 -3.17
C LEU A 75 -16.60 5.99 -3.12
N LYS A 76 -17.76 5.86 -2.47
CA LYS A 76 -18.53 4.61 -2.45
C LYS A 76 -19.02 4.18 -3.82
N THR A 77 -19.30 5.11 -4.75
CA THR A 77 -19.78 4.76 -6.11
C THR A 77 -18.73 4.03 -6.96
N ARG A 78 -17.44 4.14 -6.60
CA ARG A 78 -16.32 3.48 -7.29
C ARG A 78 -15.99 2.10 -6.73
N ILE A 79 -16.62 1.72 -5.62
CA ILE A 79 -16.39 0.41 -5.02
C ILE A 79 -17.03 -0.67 -5.88
N VAL A 80 -16.24 -1.65 -6.31
CA VAL A 80 -16.69 -2.83 -7.05
C VAL A 80 -16.26 -4.09 -6.32
N PRO A 81 -16.97 -5.23 -6.49
CA PRO A 81 -16.56 -6.50 -5.89
C PRO A 81 -15.18 -6.96 -6.39
N ALA A 82 -14.39 -7.60 -5.53
CA ALA A 82 -13.07 -8.15 -5.89
C ALA A 82 -13.16 -9.20 -7.01
N GLU A 83 -14.34 -9.81 -7.23
CA GLU A 83 -14.58 -10.73 -8.35
C GLU A 83 -14.23 -10.10 -9.70
N TYR A 84 -14.24 -8.79 -9.82
CA TYR A 84 -13.86 -8.04 -11.02
C TYR A 84 -12.47 -8.47 -11.54
N ILE A 85 -11.52 -8.72 -10.66
CA ILE A 85 -10.19 -9.25 -11.01
C ILE A 85 -10.04 -10.72 -10.65
N PHE A 86 -10.65 -11.20 -9.56
CA PHE A 86 -10.48 -12.58 -9.05
C PHE A 86 -10.95 -13.63 -10.06
N ASN A 87 -12.00 -13.35 -10.83
CA ASN A 87 -12.52 -14.26 -11.86
C ASN A 87 -11.54 -14.53 -13.02
N ARG A 88 -10.46 -13.76 -13.14
CA ARG A 88 -9.44 -13.95 -14.19
C ARG A 88 -8.34 -14.93 -13.76
N TYR A 89 -8.10 -15.09 -12.45
CA TYR A 89 -6.99 -15.92 -11.94
C TYR A 89 -7.16 -17.43 -12.06
N PRO A 90 -8.37 -18.03 -11.96
CA PRO A 90 -8.53 -19.47 -12.16
C PRO A 90 -7.99 -19.97 -13.50
N ARG A 91 -8.17 -19.20 -14.57
CA ARG A 91 -7.60 -19.54 -15.87
C ARG A 91 -6.07 -19.44 -15.87
N LEU A 92 -5.52 -18.38 -15.32
CA LEU A 92 -4.07 -18.18 -15.20
C LEU A 92 -3.41 -19.34 -14.43
N VAL A 93 -3.96 -19.70 -13.26
CA VAL A 93 -3.42 -20.78 -12.42
C VAL A 93 -3.51 -22.11 -13.16
N ARG A 94 -4.64 -22.40 -13.83
CA ARG A 94 -4.83 -23.63 -14.62
C ARG A 94 -3.82 -23.75 -15.76
N ASP A 95 -3.60 -22.68 -16.52
CA ASP A 95 -2.66 -22.68 -17.63
C ASP A 95 -1.22 -22.84 -17.12
N THR A 96 -0.86 -22.15 -16.01
CA THR A 96 0.48 -22.24 -15.41
C THR A 96 0.75 -23.62 -14.80
N MET A 97 -0.21 -24.21 -14.07
CA MET A 97 -0.02 -25.54 -13.46
C MET A 97 0.16 -26.65 -14.52
N ARG A 98 -0.53 -26.55 -15.68
CA ARG A 98 -0.36 -27.49 -16.80
C ARG A 98 1.06 -27.42 -17.37
N LEU A 99 1.58 -26.21 -17.57
CA LEU A 99 2.96 -26.01 -18.04
C LEU A 99 3.99 -26.61 -17.09
N GLN A 100 3.73 -26.54 -15.78
CA GLN A 100 4.61 -27.05 -14.73
C GLN A 100 4.34 -28.52 -14.35
N LYS A 101 3.39 -29.21 -15.01
CA LYS A 101 2.98 -30.58 -14.70
C LYS A 101 2.65 -30.78 -13.21
N LYS A 102 1.96 -29.81 -12.60
CA LYS A 102 1.55 -29.84 -11.20
C LYS A 102 0.04 -29.98 -11.09
N GLU A 103 -0.41 -30.61 -10.01
CA GLU A 103 -1.83 -30.70 -9.66
C GLU A 103 -2.14 -29.72 -8.54
N ILE A 104 -3.06 -28.77 -8.80
CA ILE A 104 -3.36 -27.68 -7.87
C ILE A 104 -4.88 -27.48 -7.78
N ASN A 105 -5.38 -27.46 -6.56
CA ASN A 105 -6.72 -26.98 -6.25
C ASN A 105 -6.64 -25.49 -5.90
N PHE A 106 -7.19 -24.64 -6.76
CA PHE A 106 -7.22 -23.19 -6.55
C PHE A 106 -8.56 -22.76 -5.97
N ILE A 107 -8.53 -22.20 -4.76
CA ILE A 107 -9.70 -21.79 -3.99
C ILE A 107 -9.73 -20.26 -3.91
N VAL A 108 -10.88 -19.68 -4.23
CA VAL A 108 -11.11 -18.23 -4.16
C VAL A 108 -12.25 -17.94 -3.19
N GLU A 109 -12.02 -17.08 -2.21
CA GLU A 109 -12.98 -16.70 -1.17
C GLU A 109 -13.05 -15.18 -1.01
N GLY A 110 -14.23 -14.63 -0.64
CA GLY A 110 -14.42 -13.19 -0.44
C GLY A 110 -14.42 -12.37 -1.73
N SER A 111 -14.84 -12.99 -2.84
CA SER A 111 -14.96 -12.30 -4.14
C SER A 111 -16.00 -11.16 -4.11
N ASP A 112 -16.94 -11.19 -3.16
CA ASP A 112 -17.98 -10.20 -2.93
C ASP A 112 -17.48 -8.96 -2.18
N ILE A 113 -16.28 -9.00 -1.61
CA ILE A 113 -15.71 -7.87 -0.87
C ILE A 113 -15.48 -6.68 -1.82
N GLY A 114 -16.10 -5.54 -1.46
CA GLY A 114 -15.98 -4.30 -2.21
C GLY A 114 -14.62 -3.62 -1.99
N LEU A 115 -14.01 -3.16 -3.09
CA LEU A 115 -12.76 -2.40 -3.10
C LEU A 115 -12.80 -1.38 -4.23
N ASP A 116 -12.09 -0.27 -4.06
CA ASP A 116 -11.95 0.72 -5.14
C ASP A 116 -11.40 0.06 -6.41
N ARG A 117 -12.02 0.39 -7.54
CA ARG A 117 -11.65 -0.19 -8.84
C ARG A 117 -10.21 0.13 -9.23
N GLY A 118 -9.74 1.36 -8.99
CA GLY A 118 -8.36 1.74 -9.31
C GLY A 118 -7.34 0.95 -8.48
N ILE A 119 -7.65 0.67 -7.21
CA ILE A 119 -6.84 -0.21 -6.37
C ILE A 119 -6.83 -1.63 -6.93
N LEU A 120 -7.99 -2.17 -7.36
CA LEU A 120 -8.07 -3.49 -7.96
C LEU A 120 -7.27 -3.58 -9.26
N ASP A 121 -7.36 -2.57 -10.13
CA ASP A 121 -6.61 -2.53 -11.40
C ASP A 121 -5.09 -2.51 -11.14
N GLU A 122 -4.60 -1.76 -10.15
CA GLU A 122 -3.18 -1.74 -9.76
C GLU A 122 -2.72 -3.02 -9.05
N LEU A 123 -3.60 -3.73 -8.33
CA LEU A 123 -3.29 -5.00 -7.68
C LEU A 123 -3.32 -6.19 -8.63
N TYR A 124 -3.85 -6.03 -9.85
CA TYR A 124 -3.99 -7.14 -10.80
C TYR A 124 -2.65 -7.82 -11.11
N ASP A 125 -1.64 -7.06 -11.52
CA ASP A 125 -0.31 -7.58 -11.85
C ASP A 125 0.45 -8.13 -10.63
N PRO A 126 0.50 -7.44 -9.47
CA PRO A 126 1.04 -7.98 -8.22
C PRO A 126 0.49 -9.35 -7.85
N LEU A 127 -0.83 -9.52 -7.91
CA LEU A 127 -1.47 -10.80 -7.58
C LEU A 127 -1.13 -11.89 -8.61
N ILE A 128 -1.06 -11.57 -9.91
CA ILE A 128 -0.55 -12.50 -10.94
C ILE A 128 0.84 -12.99 -10.58
N HIS A 129 1.73 -12.07 -10.18
CA HIS A 129 3.09 -12.41 -9.84
C HIS A 129 3.16 -13.35 -8.63
N ILE A 130 2.41 -13.05 -7.56
CA ILE A 130 2.35 -13.90 -6.37
C ILE A 130 1.79 -15.29 -6.72
N LEU A 131 0.68 -15.36 -7.46
CA LEU A 131 0.06 -16.62 -7.88
C LEU A 131 1.02 -17.46 -8.74
N ARG A 132 1.75 -16.82 -9.66
CA ARG A 132 2.79 -17.53 -10.42
C ARG A 132 3.88 -18.05 -9.50
N ASN A 133 4.37 -17.27 -8.54
CA ASN A 133 5.37 -17.74 -7.58
C ASN A 133 4.88 -18.94 -6.79
N CYS A 134 3.64 -18.96 -6.33
CA CYS A 134 3.04 -20.12 -5.66
C CYS A 134 3.05 -21.35 -6.57
N VAL A 135 2.67 -21.21 -7.86
CA VAL A 135 2.65 -22.33 -8.81
C VAL A 135 4.07 -22.76 -9.19
N TYR A 136 4.99 -21.84 -9.52
CA TYR A 136 6.34 -22.20 -9.99
C TYR A 136 7.23 -22.71 -8.87
N HIS A 137 7.26 -22.03 -7.75
CA HIS A 137 8.24 -22.23 -6.69
C HIS A 137 7.62 -22.78 -5.40
N GLY A 138 6.36 -22.45 -5.10
CA GLY A 138 5.67 -22.89 -3.89
C GLY A 138 5.31 -24.37 -3.95
N ILE A 139 4.38 -24.75 -4.82
CA ILE A 139 3.87 -26.13 -4.91
C ILE A 139 4.89 -27.05 -5.57
N GLU A 140 5.14 -28.21 -4.96
CA GLU A 140 5.99 -29.29 -5.48
C GLU A 140 5.24 -30.12 -6.53
N THR A 141 5.96 -30.93 -7.33
CA THR A 141 5.34 -31.91 -8.25
C THR A 141 4.61 -33.00 -7.46
N PRO A 142 3.60 -33.69 -8.05
CA PRO A 142 2.84 -34.72 -7.36
C PRO A 142 3.74 -35.83 -6.76
N GLU A 143 4.83 -36.19 -7.47
CA GLU A 143 5.78 -37.20 -7.01
C GLU A 143 6.54 -36.73 -5.76
N MET A 144 7.02 -35.49 -5.78
CA MET A 144 7.73 -34.89 -4.64
C MET A 144 6.82 -34.72 -3.43
N ARG A 145 5.55 -34.30 -3.64
CA ARG A 145 4.55 -34.19 -2.57
C ARG A 145 4.30 -35.53 -1.90
N LYS A 146 4.11 -36.58 -2.71
CA LYS A 146 3.94 -37.95 -2.22
C LYS A 146 5.15 -38.44 -1.42
N ALA A 147 6.37 -38.15 -1.89
CA ALA A 147 7.60 -38.49 -1.18
C ALA A 147 7.73 -37.76 0.18
N CYS A 148 7.15 -36.59 0.31
CA CYS A 148 7.08 -35.78 1.56
C CYS A 148 5.86 -36.10 2.43
N GLY A 149 5.03 -37.10 2.05
CA GLY A 149 3.82 -37.46 2.81
C GLY A 149 2.65 -36.48 2.66
N LYS A 150 2.69 -35.60 1.66
CA LYS A 150 1.61 -34.65 1.36
C LYS A 150 0.61 -35.23 0.33
N ASN A 151 -0.58 -34.62 0.26
CA ASN A 151 -1.52 -34.91 -0.83
C ASN A 151 -0.88 -34.54 -2.17
N GLN A 152 -1.07 -35.39 -3.21
CA GLN A 152 -0.54 -35.15 -4.56
C GLN A 152 -1.02 -33.80 -5.14
N THR A 153 -2.29 -33.46 -4.89
CA THR A 153 -2.87 -32.16 -5.26
C THR A 153 -2.52 -31.10 -4.22
N GLY A 154 -1.79 -30.06 -4.63
CA GLY A 154 -1.49 -28.90 -3.81
C GLY A 154 -2.68 -27.94 -3.70
N ILE A 155 -2.67 -27.06 -2.71
CA ILE A 155 -3.72 -26.08 -2.49
C ILE A 155 -3.11 -24.68 -2.62
N ILE A 156 -3.71 -23.84 -3.47
CA ILE A 156 -3.48 -22.41 -3.48
C ILE A 156 -4.80 -21.72 -3.14
N ARG A 157 -4.79 -20.81 -2.16
CA ARG A 157 -5.97 -20.08 -1.72
C ARG A 157 -5.75 -18.58 -1.90
N LEU A 158 -6.70 -17.91 -2.54
CA LEU A 158 -6.81 -16.47 -2.65
C LEU A 158 -8.03 -16.02 -1.86
N THR A 159 -7.83 -15.17 -0.85
CA THR A 159 -8.94 -14.69 -0.02
C THR A 159 -8.94 -13.17 0.08
N ALA A 160 -10.13 -12.57 0.15
CA ALA A 160 -10.28 -11.17 0.52
C ALA A 160 -11.16 -11.08 1.79
N LYS A 161 -10.80 -10.15 2.69
CA LYS A 161 -11.54 -9.88 3.94
C LYS A 161 -11.57 -8.38 4.18
N LYS A 162 -12.73 -7.88 4.59
CA LYS A 162 -12.88 -6.49 5.00
C LYS A 162 -12.44 -6.32 6.46
N LEU A 163 -11.59 -5.30 6.71
CA LEU A 163 -11.12 -4.89 8.03
C LEU A 163 -11.38 -3.40 8.18
N GLU A 164 -12.45 -3.01 8.87
CA GLU A 164 -12.82 -1.60 9.05
C GLU A 164 -12.64 -0.75 7.77
N ASN A 165 -11.57 0.04 7.70
CA ASN A 165 -11.25 0.92 6.57
C ASN A 165 -10.25 0.31 5.56
N HIS A 166 -9.93 -0.98 5.68
CA HIS A 166 -8.98 -1.68 4.82
C HIS A 166 -9.58 -2.96 4.26
N VAL A 167 -8.96 -3.46 3.20
CA VAL A 167 -9.17 -4.82 2.71
C VAL A 167 -7.86 -5.59 2.87
N LEU A 168 -7.98 -6.80 3.41
CA LEU A 168 -6.91 -7.77 3.51
C LEU A 168 -7.06 -8.77 2.37
N ILE A 169 -6.08 -8.85 1.49
CA ILE A 169 -6.00 -9.86 0.42
C ILE A 169 -4.86 -10.80 0.77
N GLU A 170 -5.16 -12.09 0.85
CA GLU A 170 -4.18 -13.12 1.20
C GLU A 170 -4.08 -14.15 0.06
N VAL A 171 -2.86 -14.48 -0.32
CA VAL A 171 -2.55 -15.61 -1.19
C VAL A 171 -1.72 -16.59 -0.39
N SER A 172 -2.16 -17.83 -0.26
CA SER A 172 -1.41 -18.87 0.47
C SER A 172 -1.29 -20.15 -0.33
N ASP A 173 -0.18 -20.84 -0.16
CA ASP A 173 0.05 -22.18 -0.70
C ASP A 173 0.43 -23.16 0.42
N ASP A 174 0.21 -24.46 0.20
CA ASP A 174 0.62 -25.57 1.08
C ASP A 174 1.89 -26.27 0.57
N GLY A 175 2.73 -25.53 -0.15
CA GLY A 175 3.91 -26.05 -0.82
C GLY A 175 5.13 -26.24 0.08
N ALA A 176 6.31 -26.16 -0.53
CA ALA A 176 7.58 -26.40 0.15
C ALA A 176 7.94 -25.33 1.19
N GLY A 177 7.31 -24.14 1.12
CA GLY A 177 7.75 -22.98 1.86
C GLY A 177 9.06 -22.43 1.30
N LEU A 178 9.62 -21.46 1.99
CA LEU A 178 10.89 -20.82 1.61
C LEU A 178 12.03 -21.38 2.46
N ASP A 179 13.15 -21.62 1.82
CA ASP A 179 14.37 -22.09 2.43
C ASP A 179 15.25 -20.88 2.80
N SER A 180 15.29 -20.54 4.10
CA SER A 180 16.07 -19.42 4.61
C SER A 180 17.57 -19.55 4.31
N GLU A 181 18.13 -20.77 4.39
CA GLU A 181 19.55 -21.00 4.12
C GLU A 181 19.91 -20.76 2.65
N LYS A 182 19.02 -21.13 1.75
CA LYS A 182 19.19 -20.83 0.32
C LYS A 182 19.14 -19.33 0.06
N ILE A 183 18.22 -18.62 0.71
CA ILE A 183 18.07 -17.18 0.60
C ILE A 183 19.32 -16.47 1.14
N LYS A 184 19.81 -16.86 2.32
CA LYS A 184 21.04 -16.34 2.93
C LYS A 184 22.23 -16.47 1.99
N LYS A 185 22.41 -17.66 1.40
CA LYS A 185 23.49 -17.91 0.41
C LYS A 185 23.39 -16.99 -0.81
N ILE A 186 22.19 -16.84 -1.37
CA ILE A 186 21.96 -15.95 -2.54
C ILE A 186 22.22 -14.48 -2.13
N ALA A 187 21.85 -14.06 -0.93
CA ALA A 187 22.08 -12.70 -0.43
C ALA A 187 23.59 -12.39 -0.35
N VAL A 188 24.40 -13.34 0.12
CA VAL A 188 25.88 -13.21 0.14
C VAL A 188 26.46 -13.18 -1.28
N GLN A 189 26.04 -14.09 -2.16
CA GLN A 189 26.51 -14.12 -3.56
C GLN A 189 26.25 -12.82 -4.32
N ARG A 190 25.18 -12.10 -3.95
CA ARG A 190 24.78 -10.82 -4.54
C ARG A 190 25.36 -9.59 -3.83
N GLY A 191 26.17 -9.80 -2.78
CA GLY A 191 26.78 -8.72 -2.01
C GLY A 191 25.80 -7.91 -1.14
N LEU A 192 24.59 -8.45 -0.90
CA LEU A 192 23.57 -7.84 -0.05
C LEU A 192 23.76 -8.16 1.42
N LEU A 193 24.62 -9.14 1.74
CA LEU A 193 24.94 -9.62 3.07
C LEU A 193 26.41 -10.06 3.09
N LYS A 194 27.12 -9.79 4.17
CA LYS A 194 28.48 -10.30 4.37
C LYS A 194 28.44 -11.67 5.02
N GLU A 195 29.41 -12.55 4.71
CA GLU A 195 29.50 -13.89 5.33
C GLU A 195 29.56 -13.84 6.87
N GLU A 196 30.19 -12.79 7.41
CA GLU A 196 30.34 -12.56 8.85
C GLU A 196 29.00 -12.30 9.57
N GLU A 197 27.99 -11.82 8.85
CA GLU A 197 26.65 -11.48 9.36
C GLU A 197 25.69 -12.68 9.35
N LEU A 198 26.03 -13.78 8.66
CA LEU A 198 25.20 -14.98 8.56
C LEU A 198 24.81 -15.61 9.90
N PRO A 199 25.73 -15.76 10.90
CA PRO A 199 25.43 -16.50 12.13
C PRO A 199 24.37 -15.83 13.04
N GLY A 200 24.18 -14.50 12.88
CA GLY A 200 23.22 -13.73 13.66
C GLY A 200 21.87 -13.49 12.98
N LEU A 201 21.73 -13.94 11.73
CA LEU A 201 20.54 -13.61 10.92
C LEU A 201 19.40 -14.59 11.19
N THR A 202 18.28 -14.09 11.68
CA THR A 202 17.05 -14.88 11.85
C THR A 202 16.41 -15.20 10.49
N ASP A 203 15.60 -16.25 10.42
CA ASP A 203 14.92 -16.63 9.18
C ASP A 203 14.00 -15.51 8.66
N ASN A 204 13.30 -14.80 9.56
CA ASN A 204 12.46 -13.67 9.18
C ASN A 204 13.27 -12.52 8.53
N GLN A 205 14.47 -12.27 9.02
CA GLN A 205 15.38 -11.30 8.42
C GLN A 205 15.90 -11.77 7.05
N ALA A 206 16.13 -13.08 6.90
CA ALA A 206 16.50 -13.66 5.62
C ALA A 206 15.37 -13.50 4.59
N TYR A 207 14.12 -13.76 4.97
CA TYR A 207 12.97 -13.58 4.08
C TYR A 207 12.76 -12.13 3.63
N ALA A 208 13.14 -11.14 4.44
CA ALA A 208 13.07 -9.73 4.07
C ALA A 208 13.93 -9.38 2.83
N PHE A 209 15.00 -10.15 2.54
CA PHE A 209 15.78 -9.95 1.32
C PHE A 209 15.01 -10.19 0.04
N LEU A 210 13.97 -11.05 0.05
CA LEU A 210 13.15 -11.33 -1.13
C LEU A 210 12.40 -10.10 -1.66
N THR A 211 12.20 -9.09 -0.81
CA THR A 211 11.55 -7.82 -1.16
C THR A 211 12.55 -6.68 -1.41
N LYS A 212 13.87 -6.95 -1.33
CA LYS A 212 14.89 -5.95 -1.66
C LYS A 212 15.07 -5.82 -3.18
N PRO A 213 15.27 -4.60 -3.70
CA PRO A 213 15.50 -4.39 -5.13
C PRO A 213 16.63 -5.26 -5.67
N GLY A 214 16.37 -5.93 -6.81
CA GLY A 214 17.38 -6.76 -7.46
C GLY A 214 17.57 -8.16 -6.83
N PHE A 215 16.82 -8.53 -5.80
CA PHE A 215 16.84 -9.88 -5.26
C PHE A 215 15.84 -10.76 -6.01
N SER A 216 16.28 -11.45 -7.07
CA SER A 216 15.51 -12.50 -7.73
C SER A 216 16.22 -13.83 -7.54
N THR A 217 15.52 -14.87 -7.14
CA THR A 217 16.08 -16.23 -6.98
C THR A 217 16.34 -16.94 -8.33
N VAL A 218 15.97 -16.32 -9.45
CA VAL A 218 16.07 -16.87 -10.79
C VAL A 218 17.28 -16.29 -11.50
N GLU A 219 18.28 -17.11 -11.83
CA GLU A 219 19.51 -16.73 -12.53
C GLU A 219 19.32 -16.35 -14.02
N LYS A 220 18.22 -16.73 -14.64
CA LYS A 220 17.86 -16.38 -16.01
C LYS A 220 16.43 -15.87 -16.04
N ALA A 221 16.24 -14.65 -16.53
CA ALA A 221 14.93 -14.16 -16.95
C ALA A 221 14.43 -15.07 -18.09
N ASP A 222 13.55 -16.02 -17.76
CA ASP A 222 12.84 -16.76 -18.80
C ASP A 222 12.07 -15.75 -19.64
N SER A 223 12.27 -15.82 -20.95
CA SER A 223 11.69 -14.93 -21.97
C SER A 223 10.15 -14.90 -21.98
N THR A 224 9.51 -15.72 -21.15
CA THR A 224 8.03 -15.81 -21.01
C THR A 224 7.45 -14.85 -19.97
N SER A 225 8.27 -14.25 -19.08
CA SER A 225 7.83 -13.26 -18.09
C SER A 225 8.57 -11.92 -18.30
N GLY A 226 8.51 -11.39 -19.48
CA GLY A 226 9.07 -10.18 -20.07
C GLY A 226 9.37 -8.95 -19.19
N ARG A 227 10.06 -9.12 -18.10
CA ARG A 227 10.81 -8.20 -17.20
C ARG A 227 10.97 -8.97 -15.91
N GLY A 228 12.19 -9.11 -15.39
CA GLY A 228 12.48 -9.77 -14.12
C GLY A 228 11.76 -9.09 -12.94
N VAL A 229 10.45 -9.33 -12.83
CA VAL A 229 9.59 -8.76 -11.79
C VAL A 229 9.75 -9.65 -10.56
N GLY A 230 10.32 -9.12 -9.49
CA GLY A 230 10.46 -9.78 -8.20
C GLY A 230 9.37 -9.37 -7.21
N LEU A 231 9.43 -9.89 -5.99
CA LEU A 231 8.54 -9.48 -4.90
C LEU A 231 8.79 -8.02 -4.44
N ASP A 232 9.95 -7.46 -4.78
CA ASP A 232 10.28 -6.03 -4.64
C ASP A 232 9.28 -5.14 -5.39
N VAL A 233 8.95 -5.48 -6.64
CA VAL A 233 7.97 -4.74 -7.45
C VAL A 233 6.56 -4.88 -6.86
N VAL A 234 6.21 -6.07 -6.33
CA VAL A 234 4.93 -6.28 -5.63
C VAL A 234 4.85 -5.35 -4.41
N LYS A 235 5.89 -5.35 -3.57
CA LYS A 235 5.97 -4.49 -2.38
C LYS A 235 5.83 -3.02 -2.77
N THR A 236 6.63 -2.54 -3.71
CA THR A 236 6.60 -1.14 -4.19
C THR A 236 5.22 -0.73 -4.71
N LYS A 237 4.55 -1.59 -5.50
CA LYS A 237 3.19 -1.29 -5.99
C LYS A 237 2.16 -1.23 -4.87
N VAL A 238 2.23 -2.13 -3.90
CA VAL A 238 1.32 -2.13 -2.74
C VAL A 238 1.55 -0.90 -1.87
N GLU A 239 2.79 -0.51 -1.62
CA GLU A 239 3.16 0.69 -0.86
C GLU A 239 2.71 1.98 -1.58
N ALA A 240 2.80 2.03 -2.91
CA ALA A 240 2.27 3.15 -3.70
C ALA A 240 0.74 3.32 -3.57
N LEU A 241 0.03 2.26 -3.17
CA LEU A 241 -1.39 2.30 -2.83
C LEU A 241 -1.65 2.61 -1.34
N ASN A 242 -0.65 3.09 -0.60
CA ASN A 242 -0.67 3.24 0.86
C ASN A 242 -1.04 1.92 1.57
N GLY A 243 -0.66 0.79 0.98
CA GLY A 243 -0.87 -0.54 1.51
C GLY A 243 0.37 -1.09 2.22
N ILE A 244 0.18 -2.23 2.85
CA ILE A 244 1.26 -2.97 3.52
C ILE A 244 1.33 -4.36 2.88
N PHE A 245 2.54 -4.75 2.46
CA PHE A 245 2.84 -6.10 1.98
C PHE A 245 3.64 -6.85 3.02
N THR A 246 3.16 -8.02 3.43
CA THR A 246 3.87 -8.91 4.35
C THR A 246 3.86 -10.33 3.82
N MET A 247 4.86 -11.11 4.24
CA MET A 247 5.00 -12.51 3.87
C MET A 247 5.37 -13.32 5.10
N THR A 248 4.74 -14.47 5.25
CA THR A 248 5.10 -15.49 6.24
C THR A 248 5.27 -16.82 5.54
N THR A 249 6.19 -17.66 6.00
CA THR A 249 6.45 -18.96 5.43
C THR A 249 6.92 -19.93 6.51
N GLU A 250 6.54 -21.17 6.34
CA GLU A 250 7.04 -22.27 7.16
C GLU A 250 7.59 -23.36 6.23
N PRO A 251 8.85 -23.79 6.40
CA PRO A 251 9.43 -24.85 5.62
C PRO A 251 8.54 -26.12 5.64
N LYS A 252 8.30 -26.68 4.45
CA LYS A 252 7.44 -27.86 4.19
C LYS A 252 5.95 -27.67 4.47
N LYS A 253 5.49 -26.48 4.92
CA LYS A 253 4.06 -26.19 5.15
C LYS A 253 3.49 -25.19 4.16
N GLY A 254 4.36 -24.38 3.53
CA GLY A 254 3.95 -23.42 2.51
C GLY A 254 4.27 -21.97 2.84
N SER A 255 3.71 -21.09 2.03
CA SER A 255 3.92 -19.63 2.17
C SER A 255 2.58 -18.90 2.14
N LYS A 256 2.56 -17.72 2.77
CA LYS A 256 1.42 -16.82 2.82
C LYS A 256 1.88 -15.41 2.55
N PHE A 257 1.28 -14.79 1.55
CA PHE A 257 1.48 -13.42 1.15
C PHE A 257 0.24 -12.62 1.54
N THR A 258 0.44 -11.52 2.23
CA THR A 258 -0.65 -10.69 2.75
C THR A 258 -0.50 -9.27 2.23
N ILE A 259 -1.53 -8.77 1.58
CA ILE A 259 -1.67 -7.40 1.10
C ILE A 259 -2.78 -6.74 1.90
N LYS A 260 -2.47 -5.66 2.61
CA LYS A 260 -3.44 -4.82 3.29
C LYS A 260 -3.49 -3.48 2.56
N VAL A 261 -4.65 -3.12 1.99
CA VAL A 261 -4.85 -1.85 1.27
C VAL A 261 -6.05 -1.09 1.81
N PRO A 262 -6.10 0.25 1.72
CA PRO A 262 -7.29 1.02 2.06
C PRO A 262 -8.45 0.66 1.13
N LEU A 263 -9.69 0.92 1.56
CA LEU A 263 -10.91 0.67 0.77
C LEU A 263 -11.03 1.56 -0.46
N THR A 264 -10.49 2.78 -0.40
CA THR A 264 -10.60 3.82 -1.43
C THR A 264 -9.24 4.40 -1.76
N LEU A 265 -9.05 4.90 -3.00
CA LEU A 265 -7.88 5.67 -3.36
C LEU A 265 -7.85 6.98 -2.57
N ALA A 266 -6.86 7.10 -1.85
CA ALA A 266 -5.95 8.13 -1.39
C ALA A 266 -6.48 9.55 -1.20
N ILE A 267 -7.46 9.72 -0.31
CA ILE A 267 -7.44 10.90 0.55
C ILE A 267 -6.70 10.48 1.81
N ILE A 268 -5.58 11.14 2.10
CA ILE A 268 -4.80 10.88 3.31
C ILE A 268 -4.70 12.15 4.16
N GLN A 269 -4.64 11.97 5.47
CA GLN A 269 -4.20 13.05 6.37
C GLN A 269 -2.70 13.23 6.22
N ALA A 270 -2.26 14.45 6.01
CA ALA A 270 -0.84 14.79 5.92
C ALA A 270 -0.49 16.02 6.71
N LEU A 271 0.73 16.05 7.24
CA LEU A 271 1.36 17.28 7.71
C LEU A 271 1.99 17.99 6.51
N ILE A 272 1.63 19.23 6.32
CA ILE A 272 2.29 20.09 5.34
C ILE A 272 3.49 20.71 6.05
N VAL A 273 4.68 20.36 5.60
CA VAL A 273 5.94 20.73 6.26
C VAL A 273 6.79 21.60 5.35
N ASP A 274 7.57 22.47 5.98
CA ASP A 274 8.60 23.25 5.32
C ASP A 274 9.95 22.55 5.50
N ILE A 275 10.65 22.31 4.41
CA ILE A 275 12.02 21.81 4.40
C ILE A 275 12.85 22.73 3.50
N GLN A 276 13.69 23.56 4.09
CA GLN A 276 14.55 24.55 3.39
C GLN A 276 13.79 25.53 2.49
N GLY A 277 12.59 25.94 2.89
CA GLY A 277 11.76 26.87 2.13
C GLY A 277 10.84 26.21 1.10
N GLU A 278 11.02 24.91 0.85
CA GLU A 278 10.15 24.10 -0.02
C GLU A 278 9.07 23.41 0.79
N THR A 279 7.89 23.25 0.18
CA THR A 279 6.73 22.66 0.83
C THR A 279 6.54 21.20 0.43
N TYR A 280 6.48 20.33 1.43
CA TYR A 280 6.25 18.90 1.26
C TYR A 280 5.04 18.44 2.06
N ALA A 281 4.45 17.31 1.65
CA ALA A 281 3.41 16.63 2.41
C ALA A 281 3.99 15.35 3.04
N LEU A 282 3.85 15.21 4.35
CA LEU A 282 4.29 14.03 5.11
C LEU A 282 3.06 13.28 5.59
N PRO A 283 2.86 12.01 5.20
CA PRO A 283 1.70 11.22 5.64
C PRO A 283 1.59 11.17 7.16
N PHE A 284 0.45 11.55 7.72
CA PHE A 284 0.23 11.59 9.17
C PHE A 284 0.34 10.20 9.81
N SER A 285 0.07 9.14 9.05
CA SER A 285 0.22 7.76 9.50
C SER A 285 1.66 7.38 9.89
N ALA A 286 2.66 8.10 9.37
CA ALA A 286 4.06 7.90 9.73
C ALA A 286 4.48 8.68 10.98
N VAL A 287 3.64 9.57 11.50
CA VAL A 287 3.95 10.46 12.63
C VAL A 287 3.60 9.76 13.95
N ARG A 288 4.57 9.67 14.85
CA ARG A 288 4.35 9.24 16.23
C ARG A 288 4.18 10.44 17.17
N GLU A 289 5.08 11.41 17.06
CA GLU A 289 5.10 12.61 17.89
C GLU A 289 5.92 13.68 17.19
N VAL A 290 5.66 14.95 17.53
CA VAL A 290 6.41 16.10 17.03
C VAL A 290 7.11 16.76 18.21
N LEU A 291 8.41 16.97 18.08
CA LEU A 291 9.25 17.58 19.12
C LEU A 291 9.86 18.88 18.60
N SER A 292 9.88 19.90 19.44
CA SER A 292 10.67 21.11 19.14
C SER A 292 12.16 20.81 19.37
N ALA A 293 12.97 20.98 18.35
CA ALA A 293 14.41 20.78 18.45
C ALA A 293 15.08 22.07 18.92
N GLY A 294 15.76 22.04 20.07
CA GLY A 294 16.63 23.14 20.51
C GLY A 294 17.85 23.29 19.58
N GLU A 295 18.64 24.36 19.76
CA GLU A 295 19.78 24.73 18.90
C GLU A 295 20.90 23.65 18.79
N ASN A 296 20.95 22.68 19.70
CA ASN A 296 22.05 21.72 19.85
C ASN A 296 21.69 20.25 19.48
N VAL A 297 20.91 20.02 18.44
CA VAL A 297 20.58 18.66 18.00
C VAL A 297 21.64 18.14 17.03
N ASN A 298 22.67 17.51 17.58
CA ASN A 298 23.76 16.87 16.82
C ASN A 298 23.49 15.36 16.63
N GLY A 299 22.76 15.03 15.53
CA GLY A 299 22.65 13.63 15.07
C GLY A 299 21.65 12.74 15.84
N SER A 300 21.25 13.09 17.05
CA SER A 300 20.23 12.35 17.83
C SER A 300 19.43 13.28 18.74
N ILE A 301 18.20 12.88 19.07
CA ILE A 301 17.32 13.54 20.05
C ILE A 301 16.92 12.56 21.13
N GLU A 302 16.77 13.02 22.37
CA GLU A 302 16.24 12.21 23.45
C GLU A 302 14.72 12.10 23.35
N TYR A 303 14.21 10.88 23.27
CA TYR A 303 12.78 10.61 23.25
C TYR A 303 12.45 9.45 24.20
N ARG A 304 11.67 9.75 25.25
CA ARG A 304 11.26 8.77 26.30
C ARG A 304 12.45 8.00 26.91
N GLY A 305 13.54 8.71 27.20
CA GLY A 305 14.74 8.13 27.80
C GLY A 305 15.62 7.33 26.84
N LYS A 306 15.37 7.43 25.52
CA LYS A 306 16.19 6.77 24.47
C LYS A 306 16.76 7.82 23.52
N ALA A 307 17.99 7.63 23.09
CA ALA A 307 18.59 8.42 22.02
C ALA A 307 18.05 7.93 20.67
N VAL A 308 17.35 8.81 19.95
CA VAL A 308 16.74 8.53 18.65
C VAL A 308 17.60 9.22 17.57
N PRO A 309 18.12 8.49 16.57
CA PRO A 309 18.92 9.07 15.49
C PRO A 309 18.07 10.00 14.61
N ILE A 310 18.69 11.10 14.15
CA ILE A 310 18.01 12.11 13.31
C ILE A 310 18.50 12.01 11.87
N ILE A 311 17.54 11.91 10.98
CA ILE A 311 17.73 11.98 9.53
C ILE A 311 17.48 13.41 9.06
N LYS A 312 18.50 14.02 8.44
CA LYS A 312 18.42 15.36 7.86
C LYS A 312 17.85 15.29 6.45
N LEU A 313 16.55 15.50 6.31
CA LEU A 313 15.83 15.42 5.03
C LEU A 313 16.45 16.34 3.96
N LYS A 314 16.96 17.49 4.32
CA LYS A 314 17.62 18.43 3.39
C LYS A 314 18.74 17.80 2.55
N LYS A 315 19.51 16.87 3.14
CA LYS A 315 20.60 16.19 2.43
C LYS A 315 20.10 15.19 1.42
N LEU A 316 18.98 14.50 1.73
CA LEU A 316 18.41 13.47 0.87
C LEU A 316 17.60 14.09 -0.28
N LEU A 317 16.91 15.20 -0.02
CA LEU A 317 16.04 15.84 -1.00
C LEU A 317 16.78 16.80 -1.94
N LEU A 318 18.13 16.95 -1.80
CA LEU A 318 18.96 17.85 -2.59
C LEU A 318 18.43 19.30 -2.62
N SER A 319 17.78 19.73 -1.54
CA SER A 319 17.27 21.09 -1.42
C SER A 319 18.42 22.10 -1.40
N PRO A 320 18.30 23.26 -2.09
CA PRO A 320 19.33 24.27 -2.08
C PRO A 320 19.61 24.74 -0.65
N GLU A 321 20.89 25.00 -0.35
CA GLU A 321 21.28 25.57 0.95
C GLU A 321 20.81 27.02 1.04
N ASN A 322 19.61 27.24 1.50
CA ASN A 322 19.16 28.56 1.93
C ASN A 322 19.49 28.72 3.41
N GLU A 323 20.01 29.88 3.79
CA GLU A 323 20.17 30.23 5.21
C GLU A 323 18.80 30.28 5.89
N VAL A 324 18.45 29.18 6.57
CA VAL A 324 17.14 29.05 7.21
C VAL A 324 17.28 29.21 8.71
N LYS A 325 16.35 29.97 9.26
CA LYS A 325 16.19 30.35 10.66
C LYS A 325 16.15 29.18 11.66
N PRO A 326 16.44 29.44 12.95
CA PRO A 326 16.69 28.41 13.98
C PRO A 326 15.49 27.60 14.44
N ASP A 327 14.30 27.85 13.94
CA ASP A 327 13.13 27.02 14.29
C ASP A 327 13.23 25.66 13.60
N ARG A 328 13.55 24.63 14.40
CA ARG A 328 13.64 23.25 13.93
C ARG A 328 12.69 22.39 14.71
N GLU A 329 11.96 21.56 13.99
CA GLU A 329 11.10 20.53 14.56
C GLU A 329 11.61 19.17 14.13
N VAL A 330 11.40 18.17 14.98
CA VAL A 330 11.73 16.78 14.70
C VAL A 330 10.47 15.93 14.79
N ILE A 331 10.13 15.28 13.70
CA ILE A 331 9.02 14.34 13.65
C ILE A 331 9.56 12.96 14.02
N ILE A 332 9.07 12.38 15.11
CA ILE A 332 9.39 11.02 15.50
C ILE A 332 8.55 10.05 14.67
N THR A 333 9.22 9.11 14.04
CA THR A 333 8.64 8.03 13.23
C THR A 333 9.19 6.67 13.68
N GLU A 334 8.52 5.60 13.29
CA GLU A 334 8.96 4.23 13.59
C GLU A 334 9.07 3.41 12.30
N HIS A 335 10.19 2.73 12.12
CA HIS A 335 10.47 1.85 11.01
C HIS A 335 11.13 0.57 11.50
N HIS A 336 10.57 -0.60 11.13
CA HIS A 336 11.06 -1.91 11.56
C HIS A 336 11.28 -2.05 13.08
N GLY A 337 10.42 -1.40 13.90
CA GLY A 337 10.51 -1.42 15.35
C GLY A 337 11.59 -0.50 15.95
N LYS A 338 12.27 0.29 15.12
CA LYS A 338 13.22 1.33 15.54
C LYS A 338 12.62 2.71 15.37
N LEU A 339 13.00 3.62 16.26
CA LEU A 339 12.58 5.01 16.20
C LEU A 339 13.61 5.88 15.46
N PHE A 340 13.13 6.83 14.66
CA PHE A 340 13.91 7.81 13.92
C PHE A 340 13.29 9.19 14.08
N GLY A 341 14.12 10.22 14.06
CA GLY A 341 13.70 11.60 13.99
C GLY A 341 13.90 12.14 12.57
N LEU A 342 12.89 12.76 11.99
CA LEU A 342 12.98 13.48 10.72
C LEU A 342 13.09 14.98 11.00
N GLU A 343 14.24 15.58 10.68
CA GLU A 343 14.46 17.03 10.86
C GLU A 343 13.75 17.82 9.76
N ILE A 344 12.86 18.75 10.18
CA ILE A 344 12.16 19.70 9.32
C ILE A 344 12.38 21.13 9.84
N ASN A 345 12.03 22.14 9.04
CA ASN A 345 12.04 23.52 9.52
C ASN A 345 10.85 23.80 10.42
N LYS A 346 9.64 23.56 9.91
CA LYS A 346 8.40 23.66 10.69
C LYS A 346 7.23 22.95 10.05
N ILE A 347 6.22 22.65 10.84
CA ILE A 347 4.90 22.24 10.36
C ILE A 347 4.10 23.49 10.03
N LYS A 348 3.60 23.59 8.78
CA LYS A 348 2.72 24.68 8.35
C LYS A 348 1.28 24.43 8.79
N THR A 349 0.77 23.23 8.53
CA THR A 349 -0.62 22.84 8.81
C THR A 349 -0.80 21.34 8.68
N GLN A 350 -1.97 20.83 9.10
CA GLN A 350 -2.41 19.47 8.87
C GLN A 350 -3.69 19.50 8.02
N HIS A 351 -3.68 18.80 6.88
CA HIS A 351 -4.82 18.75 5.96
C HIS A 351 -5.07 17.34 5.43
N GLU A 352 -6.30 17.14 4.98
CA GLU A 352 -6.63 16.07 4.04
C GLU A 352 -6.10 16.46 2.66
N ILE A 353 -5.38 15.53 2.02
CA ILE A 353 -4.82 15.71 0.69
C ILE A 353 -5.21 14.58 -0.22
N VAL A 354 -5.39 14.89 -1.50
CA VAL A 354 -5.62 13.90 -2.54
C VAL A 354 -4.27 13.47 -3.12
N VAL A 355 -3.93 12.19 -3.01
CA VAL A 355 -2.70 11.65 -3.58
C VAL A 355 -2.88 11.46 -5.09
N LYS A 356 -2.04 12.11 -5.88
CA LYS A 356 -1.92 11.89 -7.34
C LYS A 356 -0.64 11.13 -7.63
N PRO A 357 -0.69 10.03 -8.39
CA PRO A 357 0.51 9.28 -8.73
C PRO A 357 1.46 10.11 -9.60
N ILE A 358 2.76 9.97 -9.36
CA ILE A 358 3.81 10.57 -10.17
C ILE A 358 4.18 9.59 -11.29
N ASN A 359 4.20 10.05 -12.54
CA ASN A 359 4.61 9.21 -13.67
C ASN A 359 6.06 8.73 -13.50
N SER A 360 6.28 7.43 -13.58
CA SER A 360 7.52 6.70 -13.25
C SER A 360 8.76 7.05 -14.10
N ASN A 361 8.64 7.94 -15.08
CA ASN A 361 9.78 8.35 -15.92
C ASN A 361 10.79 9.27 -15.23
N LEU A 362 10.49 9.76 -14.02
CA LEU A 362 11.35 10.62 -13.23
C LEU A 362 12.07 9.78 -12.15
N LYS A 363 13.12 9.05 -12.54
CA LYS A 363 13.95 8.22 -11.64
C LYS A 363 14.59 8.98 -10.47
N THR A 364 14.59 10.30 -10.49
CA THR A 364 15.12 11.19 -9.45
C THR A 364 14.16 11.36 -8.26
N LEU A 365 12.92 10.88 -8.35
CA LEU A 365 11.89 11.09 -7.33
C LEU A 365 11.68 9.86 -6.42
N LYS A 366 12.73 9.10 -6.12
CA LYS A 366 12.63 7.88 -5.29
C LYS A 366 12.10 8.10 -3.87
N PHE A 367 12.26 9.30 -3.32
CA PHE A 367 11.83 9.66 -1.97
C PHE A 367 10.37 10.15 -1.90
N PHE A 368 9.63 10.05 -3.01
CA PHE A 368 8.27 10.57 -3.09
C PHE A 368 7.29 9.47 -3.55
N SER A 369 6.21 9.33 -2.79
CA SER A 369 5.13 8.37 -3.08
C SER A 369 4.06 8.95 -4.01
N GLY A 370 4.02 10.27 -4.19
CA GLY A 370 3.02 10.96 -4.99
C GLY A 370 3.18 12.48 -4.94
N ALA A 371 2.19 13.17 -5.49
CA ALA A 371 2.06 14.61 -5.41
C ALA A 371 0.62 15.01 -5.02
N THR A 372 0.47 16.19 -4.46
CA THR A 372 -0.84 16.79 -4.18
C THR A 372 -0.84 18.25 -4.59
N ILE A 373 -2.03 18.85 -4.68
CA ILE A 373 -2.21 20.29 -4.87
C ILE A 373 -2.72 20.86 -3.54
N LEU A 374 -2.02 21.85 -3.02
CA LEU A 374 -2.38 22.51 -1.77
C LEU A 374 -3.47 23.59 -1.97
N SER A 375 -3.99 24.12 -0.86
CA SER A 375 -5.05 25.16 -0.86
C SER A 375 -4.69 26.46 -1.56
N ASP A 376 -3.39 26.75 -1.68
CA ASP A 376 -2.85 27.91 -2.41
C ASP A 376 -2.57 27.65 -3.89
N GLY A 377 -2.87 26.43 -4.38
CA GLY A 377 -2.62 25.98 -5.75
C GLY A 377 -1.19 25.49 -6.01
N GLN A 378 -0.31 25.50 -5.00
CA GLN A 378 1.04 24.94 -5.14
C GLN A 378 1.01 23.43 -5.16
N VAL A 379 1.91 22.82 -5.95
CA VAL A 379 2.12 21.38 -5.94
C VAL A 379 3.09 21.03 -4.81
N ALA A 380 2.68 20.10 -3.93
CA ALA A 380 3.55 19.54 -2.91
C ALA A 380 3.82 18.06 -3.22
N LEU A 381 5.09 17.65 -3.12
CA LEU A 381 5.47 16.25 -3.24
C LEU A 381 5.21 15.54 -1.90
N ILE A 382 4.69 14.31 -1.98
CA ILE A 382 4.38 13.49 -0.81
C ILE A 382 5.59 12.62 -0.50
N LEU A 383 6.14 12.76 0.71
CA LEU A 383 7.33 12.02 1.14
C LEU A 383 7.03 10.52 1.31
N ASP A 384 7.91 9.70 0.78
CA ASP A 384 7.95 8.25 1.05
C ASP A 384 8.87 8.00 2.25
N ILE A 385 8.27 7.94 3.43
CA ILE A 385 9.00 7.82 4.69
C ILE A 385 9.75 6.50 4.78
N ASN A 386 9.20 5.40 4.25
CA ASN A 386 9.87 4.10 4.28
C ASN A 386 11.17 4.13 3.47
N THR A 387 11.12 4.62 2.22
CA THR A 387 12.32 4.75 1.38
C THR A 387 13.35 5.71 1.96
N ILE A 388 12.90 6.80 2.59
CA ILE A 388 13.78 7.77 3.27
C ILE A 388 14.51 7.09 4.44
N LEU A 389 13.81 6.29 5.24
CA LEU A 389 14.39 5.62 6.41
C LEU A 389 15.34 4.49 6.02
N ASP A 390 14.98 3.69 4.99
CA ASP A 390 15.86 2.63 4.46
C ASP A 390 17.21 3.19 3.99
N GLU A 391 17.24 4.36 3.34
CA GLU A 391 18.49 5.00 2.93
C GLU A 391 19.18 5.81 4.04
N GLY A 392 18.42 6.31 5.00
CA GLY A 392 18.98 7.02 6.16
C GLY A 392 19.71 6.10 7.15
N GLU A 393 19.40 4.80 7.18
CA GLU A 393 20.17 3.80 7.96
C GLU A 393 21.55 3.49 7.36
N ILE A 394 21.78 3.79 6.08
CA ILE A 394 23.01 3.45 5.33
C ILE A 394 24.07 4.57 5.42
N ASN A 395 23.69 5.79 5.78
CA ASN A 395 24.57 6.97 5.86
C ASN A 395 24.71 7.46 7.30
#